data_561cfeedc8df390fb8d9993746fba9ba
#
_entry.id   561cfeedc8df390fb8d9993746fba9ba
#
_cell.length_a   1.000
_cell.length_b   1.000
_cell.length_c   1.000
_cell.angle_alpha   90.00
_cell.angle_beta   90.00
_cell.angle_gamma   90.00
#
_symmetry.space_group_name_H-M   'P 1'
#
loop_
_entity.id
_entity.type
_entity.pdbx_description
1 polymer ?
#
loop_
_entity_poly.entity_id
_entity_poly.type
_entity_poly.pdbx_seq_one_letter_code
_entity_poly.pdbx_strand_id
1 'polypeptide(L)'
;MFTHLFNATLLSKWRPFTAVAWITLIGLLLSPMGCSSLKKYDVTFNDRAVYSPQVLFSDYRINDKALSMCIEQAIKDFEVYSASGLEILNCSDAGIESLLGLSQFKNLKRLKLSDNNIRNLVELSVMRDLIDVQLDGNHVVDSVPLTGLPLLKEVNLSRNPALQCDGLRKFSADVGITLPEHCQS
;
A
#
# COMPACT_ATOMS: atom_id res chain seq x y z
N MET A 1 -74.28 25.92 -51.70
CA MET A 1 -74.82 25.10 -50.63
C MET A 1 -73.68 24.35 -49.99
N PHE A 2 -73.47 24.54 -48.70
CA PHE A 2 -72.50 24.00 -47.77
C PHE A 2 -71.01 24.44 -47.87
N THR A 3 -70.78 25.45 -47.10
CA THR A 3 -69.56 25.86 -46.44
C THR A 3 -69.06 24.79 -45.53
N HIS A 4 -67.72 24.48 -45.51
CA HIS A 4 -67.06 23.90 -44.34
C HIS A 4 -65.79 24.68 -44.05
N LEU A 5 -65.89 25.35 -42.92
CA LEU A 5 -64.85 25.99 -42.17
C LEU A 5 -63.74 24.95 -41.75
N PHE A 6 -62.49 25.14 -42.15
CA PHE A 6 -61.36 24.48 -41.54
C PHE A 6 -60.74 25.42 -40.50
N ASN A 7 -60.86 24.98 -39.29
CA ASN A 7 -60.47 25.65 -38.05
C ASN A 7 -58.95 25.64 -37.91
N ALA A 8 -58.34 26.81 -38.00
CA ALA A 8 -56.91 27.03 -37.81
C ALA A 8 -56.55 27.22 -36.30
N THR A 9 -56.55 26.15 -35.50
CA THR A 9 -56.13 26.22 -34.09
C THR A 9 -55.44 24.97 -33.62
N LEU A 10 -54.26 24.64 -34.20
CA LEU A 10 -53.38 23.60 -33.65
C LEU A 10 -51.87 23.82 -33.93
N LEU A 11 -51.42 25.07 -33.94
CA LEU A 11 -50.01 25.39 -34.13
C LEU A 11 -49.46 26.33 -33.03
N SER A 12 -49.79 26.10 -31.76
CA SER A 12 -49.23 26.89 -30.67
C SER A 12 -48.91 26.04 -29.43
N LYS A 13 -48.17 24.96 -29.59
CA LYS A 13 -47.60 24.23 -28.44
C LYS A 13 -46.29 23.49 -28.77
N TRP A 14 -45.38 24.12 -29.44
CA TRP A 14 -44.00 23.66 -29.45
C TRP A 14 -43.22 24.58 -28.53
N ARG A 15 -43.10 24.16 -27.30
CA ARG A 15 -42.23 24.79 -26.31
C ARG A 15 -40.77 24.55 -26.72
N PRO A 16 -39.87 25.55 -26.56
CA PRO A 16 -38.44 25.39 -26.84
C PRO A 16 -37.76 24.67 -25.69
N PHE A 17 -38.03 23.36 -25.53
CA PHE A 17 -37.39 22.52 -24.49
C PHE A 17 -36.17 21.74 -25.01
N THR A 18 -35.80 21.90 -26.28
CA THR A 18 -34.80 21.03 -26.89
C THR A 18 -33.38 21.60 -26.90
N ALA A 19 -33.20 22.91 -26.76
CA ALA A 19 -31.86 23.52 -26.82
C ALA A 19 -31.04 23.28 -25.54
N VAL A 20 -31.66 23.29 -24.36
CA VAL A 20 -30.97 23.08 -23.10
C VAL A 20 -30.60 21.61 -22.89
N ALA A 21 -31.46 20.68 -23.36
CA ALA A 21 -31.20 19.24 -23.26
C ALA A 21 -29.99 18.77 -24.09
N TRP A 22 -29.75 19.39 -25.24
CA TRP A 22 -28.62 19.08 -26.12
C TRP A 22 -27.28 19.62 -25.54
N ILE A 23 -27.32 20.78 -24.89
CA ILE A 23 -26.12 21.36 -24.26
C ILE A 23 -25.67 20.50 -23.04
N THR A 24 -26.62 19.97 -22.27
CA THR A 24 -26.29 19.07 -21.15
C THR A 24 -25.82 17.70 -21.62
N LEU A 25 -26.32 17.17 -22.72
CA LEU A 25 -25.88 15.89 -23.29
C LEU A 25 -24.47 15.98 -23.90
N ILE A 26 -24.13 17.10 -24.56
CA ILE A 26 -22.76 17.35 -25.08
C ILE A 26 -21.78 17.62 -23.94
N GLY A 27 -22.23 18.30 -22.88
CA GLY A 27 -21.38 18.51 -21.67
C GLY A 27 -21.04 17.22 -20.94
N LEU A 28 -21.91 16.19 -20.99
CA LEU A 28 -21.66 14.88 -20.37
C LEU A 28 -20.68 14.00 -21.18
N LEU A 29 -20.54 14.26 -22.48
CA LEU A 29 -19.59 13.55 -23.35
C LEU A 29 -18.19 14.17 -23.34
N LEU A 30 -18.02 15.36 -22.77
CA LEU A 30 -16.74 16.03 -22.53
C LEU A 30 -16.23 15.79 -21.09
N SER A 31 -16.61 14.67 -20.48
CA SER A 31 -15.89 14.19 -19.27
C SER A 31 -14.41 14.14 -19.62
N PRO A 32 -13.51 14.78 -18.85
CA PRO A 32 -12.09 14.66 -19.10
C PRO A 32 -11.72 13.18 -18.86
N MET A 33 -11.82 12.38 -19.91
CA MET A 33 -11.24 11.05 -19.92
C MET A 33 -9.73 11.22 -19.82
N GLY A 34 -9.34 11.46 -18.59
CA GLY A 34 -8.21 10.87 -17.99
C GLY A 34 -6.85 11.25 -18.54
N CYS A 35 -6.20 12.17 -17.88
CA CYS A 35 -4.73 12.20 -17.77
C CYS A 35 -4.14 10.94 -17.12
N SER A 36 -4.95 9.97 -16.66
CA SER A 36 -4.48 8.71 -16.07
C SER A 36 -3.89 7.73 -17.10
N SER A 37 -4.19 7.88 -18.38
CA SER A 37 -3.68 6.98 -19.41
C SER A 37 -2.25 7.29 -19.87
N LEU A 38 -1.74 8.50 -19.63
CA LEU A 38 -0.39 8.89 -20.06
C LEU A 38 0.73 8.22 -19.26
N LYS A 39 0.46 7.70 -18.06
CA LYS A 39 1.45 6.97 -17.24
C LYS A 39 1.93 5.65 -17.86
N LYS A 40 1.32 5.19 -18.95
CA LYS A 40 1.61 3.87 -19.56
C LYS A 40 2.38 3.92 -20.87
N TYR A 41 2.54 5.09 -21.49
CA TYR A 41 3.12 5.22 -22.82
C TYR A 41 4.34 6.14 -22.83
N ASP A 42 5.39 5.70 -23.53
CA ASP A 42 6.50 6.57 -23.88
C ASP A 42 6.02 7.66 -24.82
N VAL A 43 6.39 8.90 -24.52
CA VAL A 43 6.13 10.03 -25.41
C VAL A 43 7.44 10.41 -26.09
N THR A 44 7.47 10.32 -27.43
CA THR A 44 8.63 10.72 -28.22
C THR A 44 8.31 11.96 -29.05
N PHE A 45 9.30 12.82 -29.23
CA PHE A 45 9.26 13.95 -30.13
C PHE A 45 10.54 13.96 -30.99
N ASN A 46 10.39 13.92 -32.33
CA ASN A 46 11.50 13.76 -33.26
C ASN A 46 12.44 12.58 -32.90
N ASP A 47 11.85 11.40 -32.66
CA ASP A 47 12.53 10.17 -32.27
C ASP A 47 13.34 10.24 -30.94
N ARG A 48 13.18 11.32 -30.19
CA ARG A 48 13.74 11.45 -28.84
C ARG A 48 12.65 11.23 -27.81
N ALA A 49 12.90 10.31 -26.88
CA ALA A 49 12.01 10.11 -25.73
C ALA A 49 11.97 11.39 -24.89
N VAL A 50 10.78 11.99 -24.77
CA VAL A 50 10.50 13.18 -23.94
C VAL A 50 9.94 12.77 -22.59
N TYR A 51 9.33 11.59 -22.53
CA TYR A 51 8.78 11.01 -21.33
C TYR A 51 8.73 9.49 -21.48
N SER A 52 9.31 8.79 -20.51
CA SER A 52 9.18 7.35 -20.32
C SER A 52 8.60 7.10 -18.93
N PRO A 53 7.44 6.46 -18.82
CA PRO A 53 6.87 6.17 -17.52
C PRO A 53 7.78 5.24 -16.72
N GLN A 54 8.06 5.61 -15.48
CA GLN A 54 8.78 4.73 -14.57
C GLN A 54 7.90 3.52 -14.23
N VAL A 55 8.46 2.33 -14.37
CA VAL A 55 7.78 1.08 -13.99
C VAL A 55 7.98 0.84 -12.50
N LEU A 56 6.89 0.65 -11.76
CA LEU A 56 6.96 0.31 -10.35
C LEU A 56 7.67 -1.03 -10.14
N PHE A 57 8.38 -1.15 -9.01
CA PHE A 57 9.12 -2.35 -8.66
C PHE A 57 8.19 -3.57 -8.51
N SER A 58 8.50 -4.64 -9.23
CA SER A 58 7.70 -5.88 -9.21
C SER A 58 8.55 -7.15 -9.18
N ASP A 59 9.89 -7.03 -9.21
CA ASP A 59 10.80 -8.18 -9.20
C ASP A 59 11.15 -8.59 -7.75
N TYR A 60 10.16 -9.17 -7.05
CA TYR A 60 10.32 -9.74 -5.73
C TYR A 60 9.49 -11.02 -5.57
N ARG A 61 9.85 -11.83 -4.59
CA ARG A 61 9.16 -13.10 -4.30
C ARG A 61 8.79 -13.19 -2.83
N ILE A 62 7.50 -13.13 -2.56
CA ILE A 62 6.91 -13.29 -1.24
C ILE A 62 5.89 -14.43 -1.32
N ASN A 63 6.06 -15.45 -0.48
CA ASN A 63 5.19 -16.62 -0.48
C ASN A 63 3.89 -16.38 0.30
N ASP A 64 3.96 -15.61 1.37
CA ASP A 64 2.79 -15.22 2.16
C ASP A 64 1.94 -14.23 1.36
N LYS A 65 0.69 -14.62 1.08
CA LYS A 65 -0.20 -13.83 0.23
C LYS A 65 -0.56 -12.48 0.86
N ALA A 66 -0.79 -12.46 2.16
CA ALA A 66 -1.16 -11.23 2.88
C ALA A 66 0.00 -10.24 2.86
N LEU A 67 1.23 -10.71 3.15
CA LEU A 67 2.44 -9.89 3.08
C LEU A 67 2.69 -9.40 1.64
N SER A 68 2.52 -10.27 0.63
CA SER A 68 2.69 -9.89 -0.78
C SER A 68 1.73 -8.79 -1.20
N MET A 69 0.45 -8.90 -0.83
CA MET A 69 -0.56 -7.88 -1.13
C MET A 69 -0.26 -6.55 -0.43
N CYS A 70 0.18 -6.58 0.82
CA CYS A 70 0.56 -5.38 1.56
C CYS A 70 1.77 -4.68 0.92
N ILE A 71 2.81 -5.43 0.55
CA ILE A 71 3.99 -4.89 -0.14
C ILE A 71 3.60 -4.29 -1.50
N GLU A 72 2.77 -4.98 -2.28
CA GLU A 72 2.29 -4.47 -3.56
C GLU A 72 1.54 -3.13 -3.40
N GLN A 73 0.71 -3.03 -2.36
CA GLN A 73 0.00 -1.78 -2.06
C GLN A 73 0.99 -0.68 -1.66
N ALA A 74 1.95 -0.97 -0.78
CA ALA A 74 2.97 -0.01 -0.37
C ALA A 74 3.83 0.48 -1.55
N ILE A 75 4.21 -0.40 -2.48
CA ILE A 75 4.93 -0.05 -3.70
C ILE A 75 4.13 0.93 -4.57
N LYS A 76 2.81 0.74 -4.65
CA LYS A 76 1.91 1.64 -5.39
C LYS A 76 1.75 3.00 -4.68
N ASP A 77 1.52 2.97 -3.37
CA ASP A 77 1.25 4.17 -2.58
C ASP A 77 2.46 5.10 -2.48
N PHE A 78 3.65 4.53 -2.40
CA PHE A 78 4.92 5.28 -2.29
C PHE A 78 5.66 5.44 -3.63
N GLU A 79 5.08 4.97 -4.74
CA GLU A 79 5.68 5.00 -6.07
C GLU A 79 7.12 4.41 -6.06
N VAL A 80 7.27 3.20 -5.49
CA VAL A 80 8.58 2.54 -5.34
C VAL A 80 9.03 1.91 -6.65
N TYR A 81 10.23 2.25 -7.11
CA TYR A 81 10.80 1.78 -8.38
C TYR A 81 11.94 0.77 -8.22
N SER A 82 12.37 0.50 -6.99
CA SER A 82 13.38 -0.51 -6.66
C SER A 82 13.18 -1.05 -5.25
N ALA A 83 13.70 -2.23 -4.93
CA ALA A 83 13.64 -2.81 -3.59
C ALA A 83 14.20 -1.88 -2.50
N SER A 84 15.25 -1.12 -2.84
CA SER A 84 15.87 -0.15 -1.94
C SER A 84 15.05 1.10 -1.67
N GLY A 85 14.04 1.37 -2.49
CA GLY A 85 13.15 2.54 -2.31
C GLY A 85 12.09 2.33 -1.24
N LEU A 86 11.86 1.10 -0.77
CA LEU A 86 10.89 0.82 0.28
C LEU A 86 11.57 0.94 1.66
N GLU A 87 11.38 2.08 2.33
CA GLU A 87 11.96 2.36 3.65
C GLU A 87 10.97 2.18 4.80
N ILE A 88 9.69 2.22 4.54
CA ILE A 88 8.61 2.12 5.52
C ILE A 88 7.58 1.12 5.02
N LEU A 89 7.22 0.16 5.86
CA LEU A 89 6.17 -0.81 5.56
C LEU A 89 5.22 -0.93 6.76
N ASN A 90 3.93 -0.76 6.51
CA ASN A 90 2.89 -1.00 7.51
C ASN A 90 1.91 -2.03 6.98
N CYS A 91 1.98 -3.24 7.57
CA CYS A 91 1.11 -4.37 7.28
C CYS A 91 0.43 -4.87 8.57
N SER A 92 0.01 -3.96 9.44
CA SER A 92 -0.73 -4.34 10.65
C SER A 92 -2.11 -4.90 10.27
N ASP A 93 -2.58 -5.88 11.07
CA ASP A 93 -3.92 -6.52 10.90
C ASP A 93 -4.15 -7.09 9.48
N ALA A 94 -3.11 -7.65 8.88
CA ALA A 94 -3.17 -8.19 7.53
C ALA A 94 -3.34 -9.72 7.47
N GLY A 95 -3.21 -10.42 8.60
CA GLY A 95 -3.28 -11.88 8.67
C GLY A 95 -2.00 -12.58 8.20
N ILE A 96 -0.85 -11.91 8.31
CA ILE A 96 0.45 -12.44 7.89
C ILE A 96 0.91 -13.54 8.84
N GLU A 97 1.37 -14.66 8.27
CA GLU A 97 1.93 -15.80 9.01
C GLU A 97 3.44 -15.94 8.82
N SER A 98 3.95 -15.54 7.65
CA SER A 98 5.36 -15.73 7.29
C SER A 98 5.98 -14.47 6.71
N LEU A 99 7.20 -14.17 7.16
CA LEU A 99 8.03 -13.07 6.64
C LEU A 99 8.99 -13.51 5.53
N LEU A 100 8.90 -14.77 5.06
CA LEU A 100 9.84 -15.33 4.10
C LEU A 100 9.90 -14.49 2.82
N GLY A 101 11.10 -14.01 2.49
CA GLY A 101 11.38 -13.15 1.36
C GLY A 101 11.36 -11.64 1.67
N LEU A 102 10.94 -11.21 2.87
CA LEU A 102 10.96 -9.79 3.25
C LEU A 102 12.39 -9.21 3.24
N SER A 103 13.40 -10.03 3.49
CA SER A 103 14.81 -9.64 3.46
C SER A 103 15.33 -9.09 2.12
N GLN A 104 14.55 -9.19 1.05
CA GLN A 104 14.82 -8.53 -0.23
C GLN A 104 14.77 -6.98 -0.12
N PHE A 105 13.99 -6.45 0.83
CA PHE A 105 13.82 -5.02 1.08
C PHE A 105 14.76 -4.53 2.19
N LYS A 106 16.08 -4.56 1.90
CA LYS A 106 17.14 -4.33 2.90
C LYS A 106 17.15 -2.93 3.50
N ASN A 107 16.61 -1.95 2.80
CA ASN A 107 16.58 -0.54 3.23
C ASN A 107 15.37 -0.19 4.11
N LEU A 108 14.55 -1.19 4.47
CA LEU A 108 13.46 -0.98 5.42
C LEU A 108 14.02 -0.48 6.76
N LYS A 109 13.52 0.66 7.20
CA LYS A 109 13.87 1.33 8.47
C LYS A 109 12.77 1.20 9.50
N ARG A 110 11.51 1.30 9.09
CA ARG A 110 10.34 1.16 9.94
C ARG A 110 9.43 0.05 9.44
N LEU A 111 9.15 -0.90 10.30
CA LEU A 111 8.36 -2.08 9.99
C LEU A 111 7.26 -2.27 11.02
N LYS A 112 6.01 -2.09 10.61
CA LYS A 112 4.83 -2.30 11.43
C LYS A 112 4.10 -3.56 10.98
N LEU A 113 4.04 -4.54 11.86
CA LEU A 113 3.45 -5.86 11.67
C LEU A 113 2.53 -6.24 12.85
N SER A 114 2.01 -5.25 13.58
CA SER A 114 1.12 -5.48 14.72
C SER A 114 -0.12 -6.29 14.32
N ASP A 115 -0.63 -7.08 15.25
CA ASP A 115 -1.87 -7.85 15.12
C ASP A 115 -1.89 -8.78 13.87
N ASN A 116 -0.86 -9.66 13.79
CA ASN A 116 -0.72 -10.70 12.76
C ASN A 116 -0.52 -12.08 13.42
N ASN A 117 -0.20 -13.11 12.62
CA ASN A 117 0.02 -14.48 13.09
C ASN A 117 1.51 -14.90 13.01
N ILE A 118 2.43 -13.95 13.08
CA ILE A 118 3.86 -14.15 12.86
C ILE A 118 4.47 -14.89 14.06
N ARG A 119 5.23 -15.96 13.75
CA ARG A 119 5.94 -16.75 14.76
C ARG A 119 7.47 -16.66 14.67
N ASN A 120 8.00 -16.51 13.46
CA ASN A 120 9.43 -16.59 13.17
C ASN A 120 9.93 -15.27 12.60
N LEU A 121 11.02 -14.76 13.19
CA LEU A 121 11.63 -13.47 12.83
C LEU A 121 12.97 -13.61 12.09
N VAL A 122 13.36 -14.83 11.67
CA VAL A 122 14.68 -15.09 11.06
C VAL A 122 14.98 -14.17 9.87
N GLU A 123 13.99 -13.87 9.04
CA GLU A 123 14.14 -12.95 7.90
C GLU A 123 14.60 -11.54 8.32
N LEU A 124 14.24 -11.10 9.53
CA LEU A 124 14.61 -9.77 10.02
C LEU A 124 16.08 -9.68 10.44
N SER A 125 16.74 -10.81 10.73
CA SER A 125 18.12 -10.84 11.23
C SER A 125 19.16 -10.23 10.29
N VAL A 126 18.87 -10.15 9.00
CA VAL A 126 19.76 -9.60 7.97
C VAL A 126 19.36 -8.19 7.52
N MET A 127 18.27 -7.65 8.05
CA MET A 127 17.73 -6.32 7.68
C MET A 127 18.37 -5.24 8.57
N ARG A 128 19.61 -4.90 8.24
CA ARG A 128 20.50 -4.10 9.10
C ARG A 128 20.10 -2.64 9.25
N ASP A 129 19.22 -2.14 8.40
CA ASP A 129 18.75 -0.75 8.40
C ASP A 129 17.49 -0.53 9.25
N LEU A 130 16.95 -1.60 9.86
CA LEU A 130 15.80 -1.52 10.74
C LEU A 130 16.10 -0.68 11.98
N ILE A 131 15.24 0.31 12.25
CA ILE A 131 15.31 1.24 13.36
C ILE A 131 14.14 1.03 14.33
N ASP A 132 12.95 0.81 13.82
CA ASP A 132 11.70 0.68 14.56
C ASP A 132 10.92 -0.53 14.04
N VAL A 133 10.60 -1.47 14.95
CA VAL A 133 9.91 -2.72 14.63
C VAL A 133 8.74 -2.93 15.59
N GLN A 134 7.51 -2.90 15.05
CA GLN A 134 6.28 -3.14 15.79
C GLN A 134 5.75 -4.54 15.47
N LEU A 135 5.73 -5.41 16.47
CA LEU A 135 5.35 -6.83 16.38
C LEU A 135 4.33 -7.23 17.45
N ASP A 136 3.73 -6.24 18.11
CA ASP A 136 2.74 -6.51 19.16
C ASP A 136 1.52 -7.26 18.60
N GLY A 137 0.88 -8.09 19.43
CA GLY A 137 -0.28 -8.89 19.02
C GLY A 137 0.05 -9.98 18.00
N ASN A 138 1.19 -10.64 18.15
CA ASN A 138 1.63 -11.75 17.30
C ASN A 138 1.84 -13.05 18.10
N HIS A 139 2.43 -14.04 17.48
CA HIS A 139 2.79 -15.33 18.08
C HIS A 139 4.30 -15.57 18.09
N VAL A 140 5.09 -14.49 18.19
CA VAL A 140 6.55 -14.55 18.20
C VAL A 140 7.03 -15.43 19.34
N VAL A 141 7.96 -16.36 19.03
CA VAL A 141 8.53 -17.28 19.99
C VAL A 141 9.93 -16.84 20.42
N ASP A 142 10.75 -16.40 19.47
CA ASP A 142 12.16 -16.02 19.71
C ASP A 142 12.45 -14.63 19.14
N SER A 143 13.00 -13.76 19.99
CA SER A 143 13.41 -12.39 19.63
C SER A 143 14.88 -12.27 19.24
N VAL A 144 15.68 -13.34 19.37
CA VAL A 144 17.13 -13.34 19.07
C VAL A 144 17.45 -12.81 17.66
N PRO A 145 16.67 -13.07 16.61
CA PRO A 145 16.94 -12.48 15.28
C PRO A 145 17.04 -10.94 15.25
N LEU A 146 16.43 -10.25 16.20
CA LEU A 146 16.45 -8.79 16.28
C LEU A 146 17.65 -8.24 17.05
N THR A 147 18.30 -9.05 17.92
CA THR A 147 19.33 -8.58 18.86
C THR A 147 20.64 -8.15 18.17
N GLY A 148 20.90 -8.60 16.95
CA GLY A 148 22.09 -8.27 16.16
C GLY A 148 21.92 -7.10 15.20
N LEU A 149 20.77 -6.40 15.21
CA LEU A 149 20.50 -5.29 14.29
C LEU A 149 21.19 -4.01 14.77
N PRO A 150 22.13 -3.45 13.99
CA PRO A 150 23.03 -2.40 14.48
C PRO A 150 22.36 -1.03 14.64
N LEU A 151 21.25 -0.78 13.96
CA LEU A 151 20.55 0.51 13.98
C LEU A 151 19.23 0.46 14.75
N LEU A 152 18.88 -0.71 15.31
CA LEU A 152 17.63 -0.91 16.02
C LEU A 152 17.56 -0.05 17.27
N LYS A 153 16.51 0.73 17.41
CA LYS A 153 16.27 1.63 18.56
C LYS A 153 15.00 1.28 19.32
N GLU A 154 14.00 0.77 18.63
CA GLU A 154 12.70 0.52 19.23
C GLU A 154 12.09 -0.79 18.73
N VAL A 155 11.62 -1.62 19.67
CA VAL A 155 10.93 -2.88 19.38
C VAL A 155 9.72 -3.02 20.30
N ASN A 156 8.57 -3.25 19.71
CA ASN A 156 7.37 -3.61 20.46
C ASN A 156 7.04 -5.09 20.27
N LEU A 157 7.19 -5.87 21.34
CA LEU A 157 6.88 -7.29 21.42
C LEU A 157 5.71 -7.59 22.37
N SER A 158 4.99 -6.57 22.84
CA SER A 158 3.85 -6.78 23.72
C SER A 158 2.80 -7.69 23.08
N ARG A 159 1.95 -8.30 23.90
CA ARG A 159 0.89 -9.20 23.42
C ARG A 159 1.39 -10.39 22.57
N ASN A 160 2.62 -10.88 22.82
CA ASN A 160 3.16 -12.12 22.24
C ASN A 160 3.23 -13.21 23.34
N PRO A 161 2.16 -13.99 23.54
CA PRO A 161 2.06 -14.91 24.69
C PRO A 161 3.05 -16.07 24.64
N ALA A 162 3.59 -16.38 23.46
CA ALA A 162 4.55 -17.47 23.27
C ALA A 162 6.03 -17.03 23.35
N LEU A 163 6.31 -15.75 23.63
CA LEU A 163 7.67 -15.20 23.61
C LEU A 163 8.51 -15.80 24.74
N GLN A 164 9.69 -16.30 24.38
CA GLN A 164 10.71 -16.76 25.33
C GLN A 164 11.53 -15.57 25.84
N CYS A 165 11.48 -15.31 27.17
CA CYS A 165 12.08 -14.12 27.74
C CYS A 165 13.62 -14.16 27.76
N ASP A 166 14.25 -15.33 27.68
CA ASP A 166 15.72 -15.48 27.74
C ASP A 166 16.46 -14.74 26.61
N GLY A 167 15.88 -14.65 25.44
CA GLY A 167 16.43 -13.94 24.30
C GLY A 167 16.56 -12.43 24.52
N LEU A 168 15.76 -11.87 25.41
CA LEU A 168 15.68 -10.43 25.67
C LEU A 168 16.97 -9.85 26.27
N ARG A 169 17.72 -10.63 27.01
CA ARG A 169 19.01 -10.21 27.62
C ARG A 169 20.12 -9.92 26.61
N LYS A 170 19.91 -10.31 25.34
CA LYS A 170 20.90 -10.14 24.27
C LYS A 170 20.74 -8.80 23.54
N PHE A 171 19.66 -8.06 23.78
CA PHE A 171 19.52 -6.73 23.21
C PHE A 171 20.53 -5.74 23.81
N SER A 172 20.96 -4.78 23.00
CA SER A 172 21.75 -3.65 23.48
C SER A 172 20.94 -2.79 24.47
N ALA A 173 21.61 -2.21 25.47
CA ALA A 173 20.95 -1.43 26.51
C ALA A 173 20.28 -0.12 25.99
N ASP A 174 20.64 0.31 24.82
CA ASP A 174 20.10 1.51 24.15
C ASP A 174 18.87 1.23 23.28
N VAL A 175 18.44 -0.05 23.18
CA VAL A 175 17.21 -0.43 22.48
C VAL A 175 16.02 -0.35 23.44
N GLY A 176 15.04 0.49 23.11
CA GLY A 176 13.75 0.52 23.81
C GLY A 176 12.91 -0.71 23.45
N ILE A 177 12.54 -1.51 24.46
CA ILE A 177 11.76 -2.73 24.23
C ILE A 177 10.45 -2.67 25.02
N THR A 178 9.33 -2.80 24.34
CA THR A 178 8.03 -3.03 24.99
C THR A 178 7.77 -4.53 25.04
N LEU A 179 7.62 -5.07 26.24
CA LEU A 179 7.53 -6.51 26.50
C LEU A 179 6.11 -6.97 26.84
N PRO A 180 5.78 -8.24 26.58
CA PRO A 180 4.57 -8.86 27.13
C PRO A 180 4.70 -8.98 28.67
N GLU A 181 3.55 -9.00 29.35
CA GLU A 181 3.46 -8.99 30.81
C GLU A 181 4.30 -10.09 31.49
N HIS A 182 4.29 -11.31 30.94
CA HIS A 182 5.03 -12.45 31.49
C HIS A 182 6.57 -12.33 31.40
N CYS A 183 7.11 -11.36 30.64
CA CYS A 183 8.53 -11.08 30.52
C CYS A 183 8.99 -9.81 31.29
N GLN A 184 8.10 -9.15 32.03
CA GLN A 184 8.41 -7.90 32.75
C GLN A 184 8.89 -8.12 34.21
N SER A 185 9.03 -9.37 34.64
CA SER A 185 9.42 -9.75 36.03
C SER A 185 10.93 -9.81 36.24
#